data_1699fde93b40e9ada988881bf5d525ca
#
_entry.id   1699fde93b40e9ada988881bf5d525ca
#
_cell.length_a   1.000
_cell.length_b   1.000
_cell.length_c   1.000
_cell.angle_alpha   90.00
_cell.angle_beta   90.00
_cell.angle_gamma   90.00
#
_symmetry.space_group_name_H-M   'P 1'
#
loop_
_entity.id
_entity.type
_entity.pdbx_description
1 polymer ?
#
loop_
_entity_poly.entity_id
_entity_poly.type
_entity_poly.pdbx_seq_one_letter_code
_entity_poly.pdbx_strand_id
1 'polypeptide(L)'
;ELLKVEILERHCNYNLKNLKRIVKKLHNLGVVIAIDDFGTGESSLGMLNEIPVDEIKLDRQFIKIHNDSIQDQNVRSLEKIPESVLGLAKRLGKKTLCEGAETQEQVDFLKTVACDTVQGFYFSKPLEEEKFLELL
;
A
#
# COMPACT_ATOMS: atom_id res chain seq x y z
N GLU A 1 8.76 -10.72 -13.43
CA GLU A 1 8.90 -9.32 -12.99
C GLU A 1 9.76 -9.32 -11.72
N LEU A 2 11.01 -8.90 -11.85
CA LEU A 2 12.00 -9.00 -10.76
C LEU A 2 12.26 -7.65 -10.06
N LEU A 3 11.76 -6.54 -10.63
CA LEU A 3 12.03 -5.21 -10.11
C LEU A 3 10.73 -4.42 -9.90
N LYS A 4 10.54 -3.92 -8.69
CA LYS A 4 9.50 -2.96 -8.32
C LYS A 4 10.16 -1.65 -7.91
N VAL A 5 9.63 -0.53 -8.37
CA VAL A 5 10.04 0.82 -7.97
C VAL A 5 8.91 1.47 -7.18
N GLU A 6 9.24 2.01 -6.01
CA GLU A 6 8.30 2.68 -5.12
C GLU A 6 8.46 4.19 -5.23
N ILE A 7 7.35 4.89 -5.33
CA ILE A 7 7.29 6.34 -5.44
C ILE A 7 6.53 6.85 -4.23
N LEU A 8 7.18 7.64 -3.39
CA LEU A 8 6.53 8.24 -2.22
C LEU A 8 5.38 9.15 -2.67
N GLU A 9 4.22 9.00 -2.03
CA GLU A 9 3.01 9.77 -2.30
C GLU A 9 3.28 11.27 -2.39
N ARG A 10 4.00 11.82 -1.43
CA ARG A 10 4.35 13.26 -1.36
C ARG A 10 5.11 13.80 -2.58
N HIS A 11 5.78 12.94 -3.33
CA HIS A 11 6.55 13.34 -4.52
C HIS A 11 5.70 13.34 -5.80
N CYS A 12 4.52 12.74 -5.76
CA CYS A 12 3.67 12.60 -6.93
C CYS A 12 3.09 13.93 -7.44
N ASN A 13 2.92 14.91 -6.55
CA ASN A 13 2.29 16.21 -6.88
C ASN A 13 3.23 17.22 -7.55
N TYR A 14 4.56 17.07 -7.42
CA TYR A 14 5.51 18.11 -7.86
C TYR A 14 5.60 18.28 -9.38
N ASN A 15 5.46 17.22 -10.16
CA ASN A 15 5.51 17.31 -11.63
C ASN A 15 4.85 16.09 -12.28
N LEU A 16 3.53 16.09 -12.26
CA LEU A 16 2.70 14.97 -12.73
C LEU A 16 3.01 14.56 -14.18
N LYS A 17 3.24 15.54 -15.07
CA LYS A 17 3.54 15.27 -16.48
C LYS A 17 4.87 14.53 -16.65
N ASN A 18 5.90 14.94 -15.91
CA ASN A 18 7.20 14.30 -15.97
C ASN A 18 7.14 12.89 -15.33
N LEU A 19 6.44 12.76 -14.21
CA LEU A 19 6.25 11.49 -13.52
C LEU A 19 5.55 10.47 -14.43
N LYS A 20 4.45 10.83 -15.09
CA LYS A 20 3.77 9.98 -16.07
C LYS A 20 4.73 9.48 -17.17
N ARG A 21 5.59 10.36 -17.66
CA ARG A 21 6.59 10.00 -18.69
C ARG A 21 7.61 9.01 -18.17
N ILE A 22 8.08 9.18 -16.92
CA ILE A 22 9.03 8.28 -16.27
C ILE A 22 8.40 6.92 -16.04
N VAL A 23 7.21 6.88 -15.43
CA VAL A 23 6.46 5.63 -15.18
C VAL A 23 6.27 4.85 -16.48
N LYS A 24 5.84 5.52 -17.55
CA LYS A 24 5.67 4.86 -18.86
C LYS A 24 6.98 4.26 -19.41
N LYS A 25 8.11 4.92 -19.20
CA LYS A 25 9.42 4.38 -19.61
C LYS A 25 9.79 3.15 -18.79
N LEU A 26 9.56 3.18 -17.47
CA LEU A 26 9.83 2.06 -16.58
C LEU A 26 8.93 0.85 -16.92
N HIS A 27 7.65 1.06 -17.22
CA HIS A 27 6.76 0.00 -17.69
C HIS A 27 7.27 -0.67 -18.99
N ASN A 28 7.80 0.12 -19.93
CA ASN A 28 8.40 -0.44 -21.16
C ASN A 28 9.61 -1.33 -20.88
N LEU A 29 10.23 -1.20 -19.70
CA LEU A 29 11.32 -2.06 -19.24
C LEU A 29 10.83 -3.24 -18.37
N GLY A 30 9.52 -3.40 -18.20
CA GLY A 30 8.94 -4.47 -17.38
C GLY A 30 8.98 -4.21 -15.88
N VAL A 31 9.20 -2.95 -15.45
CA VAL A 31 9.26 -2.57 -14.04
C VAL A 31 7.86 -2.32 -13.50
N VAL A 32 7.54 -2.91 -12.34
CA VAL A 32 6.30 -2.64 -11.60
C VAL A 32 6.46 -1.35 -10.79
N ILE A 33 5.43 -0.51 -10.78
CA ILE A 33 5.46 0.77 -10.08
C ILE A 33 4.43 0.77 -8.95
N ALA A 34 4.88 1.06 -7.73
CA ALA A 34 4.02 1.23 -6.57
C ALA A 34 4.05 2.67 -6.05
N ILE A 35 2.93 3.15 -5.52
CA ILE A 35 2.91 4.35 -4.67
C ILE A 35 3.07 3.90 -3.23
N ASP A 36 4.05 4.50 -2.56
CA ASP A 36 4.38 4.22 -1.16
C ASP A 36 3.80 5.27 -0.21
N ASP A 37 3.54 4.85 1.04
CA ASP A 37 2.97 5.68 2.12
C ASP A 37 1.61 6.32 1.76
N PHE A 38 0.80 5.65 0.92
CA PHE A 38 -0.46 6.21 0.46
C PHE A 38 -1.43 6.51 1.59
N GLY A 39 -2.00 7.72 1.57
CA GLY A 39 -2.95 8.21 2.57
C GLY A 39 -2.31 8.91 3.76
N THR A 40 -0.98 9.11 3.75
CA THR A 40 -0.28 9.88 4.80
C THR A 40 -0.14 11.36 4.44
N GLY A 41 -0.39 11.72 3.19
CA GLY A 41 -0.17 13.04 2.61
C GLY A 41 -1.44 13.73 2.08
N GLU A 42 -1.24 14.88 1.45
CA GLU A 42 -2.28 15.69 0.80
C GLU A 42 -2.61 15.20 -0.63
N SER A 43 -2.35 13.94 -0.95
CA SER A 43 -2.59 13.47 -2.31
C SER A 43 -4.07 13.40 -2.62
N SER A 44 -4.43 14.00 -3.74
CA SER A 44 -5.79 13.88 -4.24
C SER A 44 -6.02 12.49 -4.83
N LEU A 45 -7.17 11.89 -4.56
CA LEU A 45 -7.63 10.65 -5.20
C LEU A 45 -7.58 10.75 -6.74
N GLY A 46 -7.66 11.97 -7.28
CA GLY A 46 -7.47 12.25 -8.70
C GLY A 46 -6.10 11.84 -9.23
N MET A 47 -5.06 11.92 -8.41
CA MET A 47 -3.71 11.50 -8.79
C MET A 47 -3.65 10.01 -9.14
N LEU A 48 -4.34 9.15 -8.39
CA LEU A 48 -4.41 7.71 -8.66
C LEU A 48 -4.98 7.38 -10.04
N ASN A 49 -5.89 8.23 -10.52
CA ASN A 49 -6.46 8.08 -11.85
C ASN A 49 -5.51 8.59 -12.95
N GLU A 50 -4.61 9.49 -12.59
CA GLU A 50 -3.72 10.13 -13.55
C GLU A 50 -2.39 9.42 -13.74
N ILE A 51 -1.81 8.84 -12.67
CA ILE A 51 -0.54 8.13 -12.74
C ILE A 51 -0.82 6.65 -12.95
N PRO A 52 -0.29 6.04 -14.02
CA PRO A 52 -0.52 4.63 -14.32
C PRO A 52 0.37 3.73 -13.45
N VAL A 53 0.19 3.78 -12.13
CA VAL A 53 0.86 2.86 -11.20
C VAL A 53 0.15 1.52 -11.15
N ASP A 54 0.85 0.47 -10.75
CA ASP A 54 0.35 -0.90 -10.69
C ASP A 54 -0.18 -1.25 -9.30
N GLU A 55 0.44 -0.68 -8.25
CA GLU A 55 0.18 -1.03 -6.86
C GLU A 55 0.11 0.22 -5.97
N ILE A 56 -0.68 0.11 -4.92
CA ILE A 56 -0.82 1.10 -3.86
C ILE A 56 -0.44 0.44 -2.54
N LYS A 57 0.55 1.02 -1.84
CA LYS A 57 1.01 0.58 -0.52
C LYS A 57 0.40 1.47 0.54
N LEU A 58 -0.35 0.87 1.44
CA LEU A 58 -0.96 1.54 2.59
C LEU A 58 -0.02 1.47 3.77
N ASP A 59 0.26 2.62 4.37
CA ASP A 59 1.08 2.73 5.57
C ASP A 59 0.45 2.01 6.76
N ARG A 60 1.31 1.53 7.66
CA ARG A 60 0.93 0.83 8.91
C ARG A 60 -0.06 1.58 9.80
N GLN A 61 -0.14 2.92 9.71
CA GLN A 61 -1.09 3.71 10.50
C GLN A 61 -2.54 3.26 10.25
N PHE A 62 -2.87 2.82 9.05
CA PHE A 62 -4.21 2.34 8.71
C PHE A 62 -4.58 1.01 9.38
N ILE A 63 -3.57 0.24 9.82
CA ILE A 63 -3.76 -1.03 10.52
C ILE A 63 -3.76 -0.85 12.04
N LYS A 64 -3.04 0.15 12.56
CA LYS A 64 -2.95 0.43 14.00
C LYS A 64 -4.28 0.86 14.61
N ILE A 65 -5.13 1.50 13.84
CA ILE A 65 -6.44 1.99 14.28
C ILE A 65 -7.33 0.83 14.78
N HIS A 66 -7.11 -0.38 14.28
CA HIS A 66 -7.89 -1.56 14.69
C HIS A 66 -7.58 -2.05 16.13
N ASN A 67 -6.39 -1.78 16.66
CA ASN A 67 -5.96 -2.29 17.98
C ASN A 67 -6.40 -1.40 19.16
N ASP A 68 -6.67 -0.11 18.95
CA ASP A 68 -6.80 0.85 20.07
C ASP A 68 -8.25 1.09 20.54
N SER A 69 -9.29 0.46 19.93
CA SER A 69 -10.61 1.07 20.12
C SER A 69 -11.84 0.22 19.90
N ILE A 70 -12.04 -0.74 20.72
CA ILE A 70 -13.31 -1.52 20.71
C ILE A 70 -14.51 -0.71 21.28
N GLN A 71 -14.32 0.49 21.86
CA GLN A 71 -15.38 1.17 22.59
C GLN A 71 -15.77 2.59 22.13
N ASP A 72 -15.03 3.24 21.21
CA ASP A 72 -15.33 4.59 20.78
C ASP A 72 -15.97 4.64 19.39
N GLN A 73 -17.17 5.25 19.28
CA GLN A 73 -17.89 5.40 18.00
C GLN A 73 -17.11 6.23 16.95
N ASN A 74 -16.25 7.15 17.39
CA ASN A 74 -15.42 7.94 16.50
C ASN A 74 -14.33 7.10 15.82
N VAL A 75 -13.90 6.04 16.48
CA VAL A 75 -12.86 5.14 15.95
C VAL A 75 -13.41 4.19 14.90
N ARG A 76 -14.66 3.73 15.03
CA ARG A 76 -15.35 2.95 13.98
C ARG A 76 -15.43 3.68 12.64
N SER A 77 -15.41 5.00 12.64
CA SER A 77 -15.37 5.77 11.39
C SER A 77 -14.00 5.74 10.72
N LEU A 78 -12.92 5.65 11.50
CA LEU A 78 -11.56 5.56 11.00
C LEU A 78 -11.23 4.17 10.44
N GLU A 79 -11.84 3.10 10.99
CA GLU A 79 -11.72 1.74 10.45
C GLU A 79 -12.25 1.58 9.02
N LYS A 80 -13.18 2.46 8.62
CA LYS A 80 -13.74 2.49 7.26
C LYS A 80 -12.80 3.10 6.21
N ILE A 81 -11.77 3.83 6.64
CA ILE A 81 -10.84 4.47 5.70
C ILE A 81 -10.05 3.43 4.91
N PRO A 82 -9.40 2.42 5.54
CA PRO A 82 -8.71 1.36 4.80
C PRO A 82 -9.63 0.65 3.81
N GLU A 83 -10.84 0.26 4.23
CA GLU A 83 -11.83 -0.39 3.37
C GLU A 83 -12.17 0.47 2.15
N SER A 84 -12.39 1.77 2.36
CA SER A 84 -12.73 2.71 1.27
C SER A 84 -11.58 2.89 0.28
N VAL A 85 -10.35 3.01 0.78
CA VAL A 85 -9.15 3.16 -0.06
C VAL A 85 -8.86 1.89 -0.85
N LEU A 86 -8.91 0.72 -0.19
CA LEU A 86 -8.73 -0.57 -0.85
C LEU A 86 -9.80 -0.82 -1.91
N GLY A 87 -11.06 -0.50 -1.58
CA GLY A 87 -12.17 -0.60 -2.54
C GLY A 87 -12.00 0.32 -3.75
N LEU A 88 -11.46 1.53 -3.56
CA LEU A 88 -11.14 2.45 -4.67
C LEU A 88 -9.99 1.90 -5.52
N ALA A 89 -8.90 1.46 -4.91
CA ALA A 89 -7.76 0.88 -5.61
C ALA A 89 -8.19 -0.27 -6.54
N LYS A 90 -9.03 -1.16 -6.03
CA LYS A 90 -9.60 -2.26 -6.83
C LYS A 90 -10.44 -1.79 -8.00
N ARG A 91 -11.31 -0.78 -7.80
CA ARG A 91 -12.11 -0.21 -8.90
C ARG A 91 -11.24 0.42 -9.98
N LEU A 92 -10.06 0.93 -9.62
CA LEU A 92 -9.06 1.47 -10.54
C LEU A 92 -8.14 0.38 -11.13
N GLY A 93 -8.37 -0.90 -10.82
CA GLY A 93 -7.55 -2.02 -11.30
C GLY A 93 -6.14 -2.04 -10.73
N LYS A 94 -5.93 -1.43 -9.55
CA LYS A 94 -4.64 -1.40 -8.85
C LYS A 94 -4.55 -2.54 -7.87
N LYS A 95 -3.37 -3.14 -7.72
CA LYS A 95 -3.06 -4.04 -6.61
C LYS A 95 -2.90 -3.25 -5.32
N THR A 96 -3.11 -3.90 -4.20
CA THR A 96 -3.01 -3.29 -2.88
C THR A 96 -2.03 -4.07 -2.02
N LEU A 97 -1.19 -3.34 -1.28
CA LEU A 97 -0.29 -3.89 -0.28
C LEU A 97 -0.47 -3.08 1.01
N CYS A 98 -0.63 -3.76 2.14
CA CYS A 98 -0.61 -3.14 3.47
C CYS A 98 0.66 -3.52 4.21
N GLU A 99 1.36 -2.51 4.74
CA GLU A 99 2.61 -2.67 5.47
C GLU A 99 2.41 -2.68 6.98
N GLY A 100 3.35 -3.29 7.69
CA GLY A 100 3.47 -3.20 9.13
C GLY A 100 2.47 -4.04 9.93
N ALA A 101 1.96 -5.14 9.36
CA ALA A 101 1.17 -6.10 10.12
C ALA A 101 2.07 -6.83 11.15
N GLU A 102 1.66 -6.78 12.43
CA GLU A 102 2.39 -7.36 13.56
C GLU A 102 1.59 -8.43 14.29
N THR A 103 0.27 -8.47 14.13
CA THR A 103 -0.62 -9.41 14.83
C THR A 103 -1.54 -10.18 13.88
N GLN A 104 -2.04 -11.33 14.37
CA GLN A 104 -3.01 -12.16 13.63
C GLN A 104 -4.30 -11.38 13.35
N GLU A 105 -4.78 -10.59 14.31
CA GLU A 105 -6.01 -9.82 14.19
C GLU A 105 -5.91 -8.80 13.05
N GLN A 106 -4.74 -8.15 12.90
CA GLN A 106 -4.48 -7.22 11.80
C GLN A 106 -4.51 -7.94 10.45
N VAL A 107 -3.88 -9.11 10.37
CA VAL A 107 -3.90 -9.92 9.14
C VAL A 107 -5.31 -10.36 8.79
N ASP A 108 -6.10 -10.79 9.77
CA ASP A 108 -7.48 -11.24 9.55
C ASP A 108 -8.38 -10.06 9.14
N PHE A 109 -8.22 -8.89 9.74
CA PHE A 109 -8.89 -7.67 9.28
C PHE A 109 -8.55 -7.37 7.81
N LEU A 110 -7.27 -7.37 7.43
CA LEU A 110 -6.85 -7.11 6.05
C LEU A 110 -7.41 -8.10 5.04
N LYS A 111 -7.61 -9.36 5.44
CA LYS A 111 -8.33 -10.36 4.62
C LYS A 111 -9.80 -10.00 4.44
N THR A 112 -10.48 -9.50 5.48
CA THR A 112 -11.91 -9.12 5.38
C THR A 112 -12.13 -7.97 4.40
N VAL A 113 -11.20 -7.01 4.35
CA VAL A 113 -11.23 -5.88 3.41
C VAL A 113 -10.58 -6.21 2.07
N ALA A 114 -10.20 -7.48 1.90
CA ALA A 114 -9.66 -8.04 0.67
C ALA A 114 -8.41 -7.30 0.15
N CYS A 115 -7.46 -6.98 1.03
CA CYS A 115 -6.12 -6.53 0.66
C CYS A 115 -5.40 -7.66 -0.11
N ASP A 116 -4.73 -7.32 -1.23
CA ASP A 116 -4.10 -8.34 -2.10
C ASP A 116 -2.82 -8.90 -1.47
N THR A 117 -2.03 -8.05 -0.81
CA THR A 117 -0.75 -8.42 -0.20
C THR A 117 -0.61 -7.78 1.17
N VAL A 118 -0.05 -8.50 2.12
CA VAL A 118 0.24 -8.01 3.47
C VAL A 118 1.70 -8.25 3.79
N GLN A 119 2.38 -7.21 4.29
CA GLN A 119 3.77 -7.25 4.71
C GLN A 119 3.89 -6.80 6.17
N GLY A 120 4.76 -7.46 6.95
CA GLY A 120 5.02 -7.04 8.32
C GLY A 120 5.71 -8.10 9.17
N PHE A 121 6.03 -7.70 10.40
CA PHE A 121 6.77 -8.54 11.36
C PHE A 121 5.97 -9.77 11.82
N TYR A 122 4.66 -9.79 11.57
CA TYR A 122 3.86 -10.99 11.77
C TYR A 122 4.39 -12.17 10.95
N PHE A 123 4.85 -11.94 9.73
CA PHE A 123 5.40 -12.99 8.85
C PHE A 123 6.89 -13.21 9.06
N SER A 124 7.68 -12.14 8.97
CA SER A 124 9.12 -12.16 9.20
C SER A 124 9.65 -10.75 9.44
N LYS A 125 10.66 -10.65 10.30
CA LYS A 125 11.55 -9.48 10.36
C LYS A 125 12.51 -9.53 9.17
N PRO A 126 13.17 -8.40 8.82
CA PRO A 126 14.26 -8.42 7.85
C PRO A 126 15.28 -9.49 8.20
N LEU A 127 15.69 -10.27 7.20
CA LEU A 127 16.61 -11.38 7.35
C LEU A 127 17.93 -11.09 6.63
N GLU A 128 19.01 -11.63 7.16
CA GLU A 128 20.28 -11.76 6.43
C GLU A 128 20.08 -12.67 5.21
N GLU A 129 20.89 -12.47 4.16
CA GLU A 129 20.77 -13.18 2.88
C GLU A 129 20.71 -14.71 3.05
N GLU A 130 21.60 -15.28 3.86
CA GLU A 130 21.66 -16.72 4.12
C GLU A 130 20.33 -17.26 4.68
N LYS A 131 19.77 -16.57 5.68
CA LYS A 131 18.48 -16.96 6.29
C LYS A 131 17.30 -16.75 5.35
N PHE A 132 17.37 -15.76 4.48
CA PHE A 132 16.34 -15.55 3.47
C PHE A 132 16.33 -16.68 2.44
N LEU A 133 17.49 -17.15 2.01
CA LEU A 133 17.62 -18.26 1.07
C LEU A 133 17.08 -19.59 1.63
N GLU A 134 17.12 -19.77 2.96
CA GLU A 134 16.52 -20.95 3.62
C GLU A 134 14.98 -20.98 3.58
N LEU A 135 14.34 -19.82 3.29
CA LEU A 135 12.87 -19.69 3.18
C LEU A 135 12.34 -19.94 1.77
N LEU A 136 13.20 -19.97 0.76
CA LEU A 136 12.86 -20.18 -0.64
C LEU A 136 12.89 -21.66 -1.01
#